data_89d52b4a0b9ce9e90e87e33efc01a176
#
_entry.id   89d52b4a0b9ce9e90e87e33efc01a176
#
_cell.length_a   1.000
_cell.length_b   1.000
_cell.length_c   1.000
_cell.angle_alpha   90.00
_cell.angle_beta   90.00
_cell.angle_gamma   90.00
#
_symmetry.space_group_name_H-M   'P 1'
#
loop_
_entity.id
_entity.type
_entity.pdbx_description
1 polymer ?
#
loop_
_entity_poly.entity_id
_entity_poly.type
_entity_poly.pdbx_seq_one_letter_code
_entity_poly.pdbx_strand_id
1 'polypeptide(L)'
;MKIKTFLLTLLMAVTLTATLSSCSAKQHAVSDLRSLSKDLRKNSAEYTVAEWKDRAERFVEIRREIARHEYTPAQKKEIGELEGECAGYMAKGLKEGFLNKVLGIKNELKGILKGILNTTFFGDEDQ
;
A
#
# COMPACT_ATOMS: atom_id res chain seq x y z
N MET A 1 34.27 -30.87 -18.70
CA MET A 1 33.72 -31.13 -17.37
C MET A 1 33.62 -29.88 -16.51
N LYS A 2 34.60 -29.02 -16.47
CA LYS A 2 34.60 -27.78 -15.66
C LYS A 2 33.58 -26.74 -16.13
N ILE A 3 33.24 -26.70 -17.43
CA ILE A 3 32.29 -25.72 -18.01
C ILE A 3 30.84 -26.06 -17.66
N LYS A 4 30.46 -27.34 -17.59
CA LYS A 4 29.12 -27.76 -17.21
C LYS A 4 28.80 -27.46 -15.76
N THR A 5 29.77 -27.64 -14.86
CA THR A 5 29.65 -27.34 -13.44
C THR A 5 29.58 -25.82 -13.20
N PHE A 6 30.33 -25.05 -13.98
CA PHE A 6 30.33 -23.59 -13.91
C PHE A 6 28.97 -23.00 -14.40
N LEU A 7 28.44 -23.54 -15.48
CA LEU A 7 27.11 -23.14 -16.00
C LEU A 7 25.98 -23.48 -15.03
N LEU A 8 26.04 -24.63 -14.36
CA LEU A 8 25.06 -25.02 -13.33
C LEU A 8 25.10 -24.11 -12.12
N THR A 9 26.30 -23.73 -11.66
CA THR A 9 26.47 -22.82 -10.54
C THR A 9 25.99 -21.41 -10.88
N LEU A 10 26.20 -20.96 -12.10
CA LEU A 10 25.73 -19.66 -12.56
C LEU A 10 24.21 -19.61 -12.65
N LEU A 11 23.58 -20.69 -13.12
CA LEU A 11 22.13 -20.81 -13.23
C LEU A 11 21.46 -20.80 -11.86
N MET A 12 22.06 -21.46 -10.88
CA MET A 12 21.55 -21.47 -9.49
C MET A 12 21.67 -20.09 -8.82
N ALA A 13 22.73 -19.35 -9.10
CA ALA A 13 22.93 -18.00 -8.57
C ALA A 13 21.89 -17.00 -9.11
N VAL A 14 21.52 -17.13 -10.40
CA VAL A 14 20.52 -16.26 -11.04
C VAL A 14 19.10 -16.51 -10.50
N THR A 15 18.75 -17.76 -10.24
CA THR A 15 17.44 -18.10 -9.66
C THR A 15 17.30 -17.60 -8.22
N LEU A 16 18.38 -17.61 -7.45
CA LEU A 16 18.37 -17.13 -6.07
C LEU A 16 18.18 -15.61 -5.98
N THR A 17 18.82 -14.85 -6.89
CA THR A 17 18.69 -13.39 -6.95
C THR A 17 17.29 -12.95 -7.35
N ALA A 18 16.62 -13.65 -8.25
CA ALA A 18 15.26 -13.36 -8.66
C ALA A 18 14.24 -13.54 -7.51
N THR A 19 14.42 -14.58 -6.70
CA THR A 19 13.57 -14.84 -5.53
C THR A 19 13.73 -13.79 -4.43
N LEU A 20 14.96 -13.35 -4.19
CA LEU A 20 15.27 -12.29 -3.21
C LEU A 20 14.70 -10.94 -3.64
N SER A 21 14.75 -10.58 -4.92
CA SER A 21 14.16 -9.36 -5.46
C SER A 21 12.64 -9.32 -5.27
N SER A 22 11.94 -10.43 -5.51
CA SER A 22 10.49 -10.53 -5.34
C SER A 22 10.08 -10.37 -3.87
N CYS A 23 10.80 -11.02 -2.94
CA CYS A 23 10.58 -10.88 -1.50
C CYS A 23 10.83 -9.46 -1.01
N SER A 24 11.87 -8.79 -1.54
CA SER A 24 12.21 -7.41 -1.21
C SER A 24 11.11 -6.43 -1.61
N ALA A 25 10.60 -6.53 -2.83
CA ALA A 25 9.50 -5.67 -3.32
C ALA A 25 8.24 -5.84 -2.47
N LYS A 26 7.91 -7.07 -2.10
CA LYS A 26 6.78 -7.41 -1.25
C LYS A 26 6.90 -6.77 0.14
N GLN A 27 8.07 -6.83 0.76
CA GLN A 27 8.35 -6.23 2.06
C GLN A 27 8.35 -4.71 2.00
N HIS A 28 8.85 -4.13 0.91
CA HIS A 28 8.85 -2.68 0.72
C HIS A 28 7.43 -2.10 0.66
N ALA A 29 6.51 -2.78 -0.01
CA ALA A 29 5.12 -2.33 -0.09
C ALA A 29 4.47 -2.22 1.30
N VAL A 30 4.66 -3.21 2.16
CA VAL A 30 4.14 -3.19 3.53
C VAL A 30 4.86 -2.13 4.37
N SER A 31 6.17 -2.01 4.23
CA SER A 31 6.96 -0.98 4.92
C SER A 31 6.52 0.43 4.53
N ASP A 32 6.26 0.66 3.24
CA ASP A 32 5.76 1.94 2.74
C ASP A 32 4.38 2.26 3.31
N LEU A 33 3.52 1.27 3.43
CA LEU A 33 2.21 1.43 4.03
C LEU A 33 2.31 1.80 5.52
N ARG A 34 3.20 1.17 6.27
CA ARG A 34 3.47 1.54 7.67
C ARG A 34 3.97 2.96 7.80
N SER A 35 4.90 3.35 6.94
CA SER A 35 5.46 4.70 6.92
C SER A 35 4.40 5.75 6.61
N LEU A 36 3.53 5.46 5.65
CA LEU A 36 2.43 6.34 5.28
C LEU A 36 1.44 6.49 6.44
N SER A 37 1.04 5.39 7.06
CA SER A 37 0.14 5.40 8.23
C SER A 37 0.71 6.25 9.36
N LYS A 38 2.00 6.08 9.65
CA LYS A 38 2.70 6.84 10.69
C LYS A 38 2.75 8.32 10.36
N ASP A 39 3.05 8.68 9.11
CA ASP A 39 3.11 10.07 8.67
C ASP A 39 1.73 10.74 8.76
N LEU A 40 0.69 10.07 8.32
CA LEU A 40 -0.69 10.56 8.43
C LEU A 40 -1.08 10.81 9.89
N ARG A 41 -0.75 9.87 10.77
CA ARG A 41 -1.04 9.99 12.20
C ARG A 41 -0.35 11.20 12.83
N LYS A 42 0.91 11.42 12.48
CA LYS A 42 1.72 12.49 13.08
C LYS A 42 1.48 13.86 12.46
N ASN A 43 1.29 13.93 11.14
CA ASN A 43 1.43 15.17 10.41
C ASN A 43 0.21 15.59 9.59
N SER A 44 -0.82 14.72 9.47
CA SER A 44 -1.95 15.00 8.58
C SER A 44 -2.72 16.28 8.93
N ALA A 45 -2.76 16.64 10.21
CA ALA A 45 -3.43 17.87 10.65
C ALA A 45 -2.77 19.14 10.11
N GLU A 46 -1.49 19.04 9.74
CA GLU A 46 -0.69 20.16 9.25
C GLU A 46 -0.38 20.09 7.75
N TYR A 47 -0.95 19.12 7.03
CA TYR A 47 -0.68 18.95 5.61
C TYR A 47 -1.20 20.11 4.78
N THR A 48 -0.37 20.56 3.85
CA THR A 48 -0.78 21.43 2.75
C THR A 48 -1.60 20.61 1.74
N VAL A 49 -2.27 21.30 0.81
CA VAL A 49 -2.99 20.64 -0.29
C VAL A 49 -2.05 19.78 -1.13
N ALA A 50 -0.83 20.27 -1.40
CA ALA A 50 0.19 19.52 -2.14
C ALA A 50 0.61 18.25 -1.41
N GLU A 51 0.77 18.31 -0.10
CA GLU A 51 1.11 17.15 0.71
C GLU A 51 -0.03 16.13 0.76
N TRP A 52 -1.27 16.57 0.89
CA TRP A 52 -2.44 15.69 0.81
C TRP A 52 -2.51 14.97 -0.54
N LYS A 53 -2.25 15.70 -1.64
CA LYS A 53 -2.19 15.12 -2.98
C LYS A 53 -1.13 14.02 -3.06
N ASP A 54 0.08 14.33 -2.61
CA ASP A 54 1.20 13.39 -2.63
C ASP A 54 0.88 12.12 -1.82
N ARG A 55 0.33 12.27 -0.62
CA ARG A 55 0.00 11.13 0.24
C ARG A 55 -1.14 10.29 -0.32
N ALA A 56 -2.13 10.93 -0.93
CA ALA A 56 -3.24 10.22 -1.58
C ALA A 56 -2.76 9.41 -2.78
N GLU A 57 -1.94 9.98 -3.64
CA GLU A 57 -1.33 9.28 -4.77
C GLU A 57 -0.47 8.11 -4.29
N ARG A 58 0.33 8.33 -3.26
CA ARG A 58 1.16 7.31 -2.66
C ARG A 58 0.33 6.14 -2.10
N PHE A 59 -0.76 6.43 -1.45
CA PHE A 59 -1.67 5.40 -0.94
C PHE A 59 -2.22 4.50 -2.07
N VAL A 60 -2.66 5.11 -3.17
CA VAL A 60 -3.14 4.38 -4.35
C VAL A 60 -2.03 3.48 -4.92
N GLU A 61 -0.82 4.02 -5.07
CA GLU A 61 0.33 3.27 -5.60
C GLU A 61 0.72 2.09 -4.71
N ILE A 62 0.76 2.30 -3.40
CA ILE A 62 1.07 1.25 -2.43
C ILE A 62 0.04 0.13 -2.52
N ARG A 63 -1.23 0.46 -2.61
CA ARG A 63 -2.28 -0.55 -2.76
C ARG A 63 -2.16 -1.35 -4.05
N ARG A 64 -1.80 -0.70 -5.14
CA ARG A 64 -1.54 -1.39 -6.41
C ARG A 64 -0.38 -2.36 -6.28
N GLU A 65 0.68 -1.94 -5.62
CA GLU A 65 1.86 -2.79 -5.40
C GLU A 65 1.51 -3.99 -4.51
N ILE A 66 0.77 -3.77 -3.43
CA ILE A 66 0.30 -4.84 -2.54
C ILE A 66 -0.54 -5.86 -3.31
N ALA A 67 -1.41 -5.41 -4.21
CA ALA A 67 -2.27 -6.27 -5.02
C ALA A 67 -1.50 -7.21 -5.96
N ARG A 68 -0.24 -6.92 -6.26
CA ARG A 68 0.62 -7.75 -7.13
C ARG A 68 1.26 -8.92 -6.41
N HIS A 69 1.19 -8.97 -5.10
CA HIS A 69 1.86 -9.99 -4.28
C HIS A 69 0.86 -10.77 -3.45
N GLU A 70 1.26 -11.97 -3.08
CA GLU A 70 0.50 -12.78 -2.12
C GLU A 70 1.13 -12.66 -0.73
N TYR A 71 0.28 -12.60 0.29
CA TYR A 71 0.68 -12.42 1.67
C TYR A 71 0.07 -13.51 2.55
N THR A 72 0.74 -13.81 3.66
CA THR A 72 0.22 -14.72 4.67
C THR A 72 -1.02 -14.13 5.35
N PRO A 73 -1.87 -14.95 6.01
CA PRO A 73 -3.02 -14.42 6.75
C PRO A 73 -2.65 -13.36 7.79
N ALA A 74 -1.52 -13.52 8.50
CA ALA A 74 -1.03 -12.55 9.46
C ALA A 74 -0.65 -11.21 8.79
N GLN A 75 0.01 -11.28 7.64
CA GLN A 75 0.38 -10.09 6.85
C GLN A 75 -0.86 -9.41 6.29
N LYS A 76 -1.84 -10.16 5.80
CA LYS A 76 -3.12 -9.60 5.31
C LYS A 76 -3.87 -8.85 6.40
N LYS A 77 -3.84 -9.36 7.62
CA LYS A 77 -4.45 -8.70 8.78
C LYS A 77 -3.76 -7.36 9.05
N GLU A 78 -2.43 -7.36 9.11
CA GLU A 78 -1.65 -6.12 9.30
C GLU A 78 -1.91 -5.10 8.18
N ILE A 79 -1.89 -5.57 6.93
CA ILE A 79 -2.18 -4.71 5.76
C ILE A 79 -3.57 -4.09 5.87
N GLY A 80 -4.57 -4.90 6.21
CA GLY A 80 -5.94 -4.43 6.39
C GLY A 80 -6.08 -3.38 7.48
N GLU A 81 -5.40 -3.55 8.60
CA GLU A 81 -5.38 -2.58 9.70
C GLU A 81 -4.72 -1.27 9.28
N LEU A 82 -3.57 -1.34 8.59
CA LEU A 82 -2.85 -0.18 8.10
C LEU A 82 -3.65 0.56 7.01
N GLU A 83 -4.25 -0.16 6.08
CA GLU A 83 -5.11 0.43 5.04
C GLU A 83 -6.33 1.11 5.66
N GLY A 84 -6.94 0.49 6.67
CA GLY A 84 -8.06 1.06 7.39
C GLY A 84 -7.69 2.36 8.11
N GLU A 85 -6.52 2.39 8.76
CA GLU A 85 -6.00 3.59 9.40
C GLU A 85 -5.73 4.71 8.39
N CYS A 86 -5.04 4.40 7.30
CA CYS A 86 -4.80 5.37 6.23
C CYS A 86 -6.11 5.89 5.63
N ALA A 87 -7.05 5.00 5.36
CA ALA A 87 -8.36 5.36 4.82
C ALA A 87 -9.14 6.28 5.75
N GLY A 88 -9.05 6.06 7.05
CA GLY A 88 -9.66 6.93 8.06
C GLY A 88 -9.17 8.36 7.99
N TYR A 89 -7.84 8.55 7.92
CA TYR A 89 -7.25 9.88 7.77
C TYR A 89 -7.60 10.53 6.42
N MET A 90 -7.57 9.74 5.34
CA MET A 90 -7.92 10.24 4.00
C MET A 90 -9.39 10.68 3.94
N ALA A 91 -10.29 9.90 4.53
CA ALA A 91 -11.72 10.25 4.60
C ALA A 91 -11.95 11.55 5.37
N LYS A 92 -11.20 11.75 6.47
CA LYS A 92 -11.24 13.00 7.23
C LYS A 92 -10.76 14.17 6.38
N GLY A 93 -9.67 14.00 5.64
CA GLY A 93 -9.16 15.01 4.72
C GLY A 93 -10.16 15.38 3.63
N LEU A 94 -10.89 14.40 3.08
CA LEU A 94 -11.97 14.64 2.12
C LEU A 94 -13.12 15.42 2.73
N LYS A 95 -13.54 15.06 3.95
CA LYS A 95 -14.63 15.72 4.68
C LYS A 95 -14.29 17.18 4.98
N GLU A 96 -13.04 17.46 5.34
CA GLU A 96 -12.56 18.82 5.63
C GLU A 96 -12.31 19.64 4.35
N GLY A 97 -12.43 19.03 3.18
CA GLY A 97 -12.29 19.71 1.88
C GLY A 97 -10.87 19.79 1.34
N PHE A 98 -9.87 19.34 2.05
CA PHE A 98 -8.47 19.39 1.62
C PHE A 98 -8.24 18.58 0.35
N LEU A 99 -8.77 17.36 0.30
CA LEU A 99 -8.62 16.48 -0.87
C LEU A 99 -9.59 16.81 -2.01
N ASN A 100 -10.60 17.63 -1.77
CA ASN A 100 -11.51 18.07 -2.83
C ASN A 100 -10.80 18.94 -3.88
N LYS A 101 -9.68 19.55 -3.52
CA LYS A 101 -8.85 20.35 -4.41
C LYS A 101 -7.88 19.52 -5.24
N VAL A 102 -7.80 18.21 -4.98
CA VAL A 102 -6.92 17.29 -5.71
C VAL A 102 -7.69 16.74 -6.90
N LEU A 103 -7.47 17.35 -8.06
CA LEU A 103 -8.07 16.93 -9.31
C LEU A 103 -7.37 15.68 -9.87
N GLY A 104 -8.12 14.75 -10.43
CA GLY A 104 -7.61 13.58 -11.12
C GLY A 104 -7.65 12.29 -10.31
N ILE A 105 -7.37 12.30 -9.01
CA ILE A 105 -7.42 11.09 -8.17
C ILE A 105 -8.62 11.05 -7.23
N LYS A 106 -9.37 12.15 -7.15
CA LYS A 106 -10.50 12.28 -6.22
C LYS A 106 -11.51 11.14 -6.34
N ASN A 107 -11.92 10.80 -7.54
CA ASN A 107 -12.92 9.76 -7.77
C ASN A 107 -12.36 8.37 -7.48
N GLU A 108 -11.15 8.08 -7.91
CA GLU A 108 -10.46 6.83 -7.62
C GLU A 108 -10.27 6.66 -6.12
N LEU A 109 -9.78 7.71 -5.44
CA LEU A 109 -9.58 7.70 -4.01
C LEU A 109 -10.90 7.49 -3.26
N LYS A 110 -11.97 8.18 -3.63
CA LYS A 110 -13.29 8.00 -3.02
C LYS A 110 -13.79 6.56 -3.13
N GLY A 111 -13.60 5.94 -4.30
CA GLY A 111 -13.98 4.55 -4.51
C GLY A 111 -13.19 3.59 -3.61
N ILE A 112 -11.89 3.80 -3.49
CA ILE A 112 -11.01 3.02 -2.63
C ILE A 112 -11.42 3.17 -1.16
N LEU A 113 -11.61 4.40 -0.70
CA LEU A 113 -11.98 4.69 0.68
C LEU A 113 -13.33 4.08 1.03
N LYS A 114 -14.30 4.21 0.14
CA LYS A 114 -15.62 3.62 0.33
C LYS A 114 -15.53 2.10 0.46
N GLY A 115 -14.73 1.45 -0.39
CA GLY A 115 -14.51 0.01 -0.32
C GLY A 115 -13.88 -0.42 1.00
N ILE A 116 -12.82 0.24 1.43
CA ILE A 116 -12.10 -0.08 2.67
C ILE A 116 -12.99 0.17 3.90
N LEU A 117 -13.61 1.34 3.97
CA LEU A 117 -14.43 1.72 5.12
C LEU A 117 -15.68 0.85 5.25
N ASN A 118 -16.32 0.52 4.13
CA ASN A 118 -17.46 -0.39 4.15
C ASN A 118 -17.07 -1.78 4.65
N THR A 119 -15.93 -2.29 4.21
CA THR A 119 -15.43 -3.60 4.66
C THR A 119 -15.07 -3.59 6.14
N THR A 120 -14.44 -2.50 6.62
CA THR A 120 -13.96 -2.39 8.00
C THR A 120 -15.08 -2.08 8.99
N PHE A 121 -16.00 -1.20 8.63
CA PHE A 121 -17.04 -0.71 9.55
C PHE A 121 -18.45 -1.28 9.29
N PHE A 122 -18.75 -1.69 8.07
CA PHE A 122 -20.08 -2.12 7.66
C PHE A 122 -20.12 -3.51 7.04
N GLY A 123 -18.96 -4.16 6.88
CA GLY A 123 -18.85 -5.45 6.20
C GLY A 123 -19.60 -6.59 6.86
N ASP A 124 -19.81 -6.52 8.18
CA ASP A 124 -20.49 -7.55 8.95
C ASP A 124 -22.02 -7.39 8.97
N GLU A 125 -22.55 -6.23 8.55
CA GLU A 125 -23.97 -5.96 8.58
C GLU A 125 -24.72 -6.39 7.30
N ASP A 126 -23.98 -6.56 6.20
CA ASP A 126 -24.55 -6.91 4.89
C ASP A 126 -24.60 -8.43 4.64
N GLN A 127 -24.27 -9.23 5.64
CA GLN A 127 -24.42 -10.67 5.59
C GLN A 127 -25.58 -11.11 6.47
#